data_cdae29db7c605f8ac61b799b2810049a
#
_entry.id   cdae29db7c605f8ac61b799b2810049a
#
_cell.length_a   1.000
_cell.length_b   1.000
_cell.length_c   1.000
_cell.angle_alpha   90.00
_cell.angle_beta   90.00
_cell.angle_gamma   90.00
#
_symmetry.space_group_name_H-M   'P 1'
#
loop_
_entity.id
_entity.type
_entity.pdbx_description
1 polymer ?
#
loop_
_entity_poly.entity_id
_entity_poly.type
_entity_poly.pdbx_seq_one_letter_code
_entity_poly.pdbx_strand_id
1 'polypeptide(L)'
;MNVLIVLAHPERKSFNGGLVDGAVKQLVGEGHTVEVDDLYAEQFDPVERAEHYPHSDMASDYFYPLNEQRAHYQQNALPQDVQRELARLEWADLVIFQFPLWWHAQPAILKGWFDRVLVYGGRYTSR
;
A
#
# COMPACT_ATOMS: atom_id res chain seq x y z
N MET A 1 16.98 -11.29 4.32
CA MET A 1 16.10 -10.44 3.49
C MET A 1 15.24 -9.55 4.39
N ASN A 2 14.85 -8.42 3.86
CA ASN A 2 13.81 -7.56 4.42
C ASN A 2 12.45 -8.01 3.85
N VAL A 3 11.54 -8.42 4.69
CA VAL A 3 10.24 -8.94 4.27
C VAL A 3 9.13 -8.01 4.76
N LEU A 4 8.32 -7.49 3.85
CA LEU A 4 7.13 -6.71 4.16
C LEU A 4 5.90 -7.61 4.03
N ILE A 5 5.08 -7.71 5.08
CA ILE A 5 3.79 -8.40 5.04
C ILE A 5 2.69 -7.36 5.10
N VAL A 6 1.95 -7.19 4.00
CA VAL A 6 0.77 -6.32 3.94
C VAL A 6 -0.46 -7.15 4.33
N LEU A 7 -1.05 -6.84 5.48
CA LEU A 7 -2.22 -7.53 6.01
C LEU A 7 -3.49 -6.72 5.78
N ALA A 8 -4.48 -7.34 5.15
CA ALA A 8 -5.79 -6.74 4.92
C ALA A 8 -6.91 -7.61 5.53
N HIS A 9 -7.08 -7.53 6.85
CA HIS A 9 -8.19 -8.18 7.56
C HIS A 9 -8.62 -7.33 8.77
N PRO A 10 -9.93 -7.09 8.97
CA PRO A 10 -10.44 -6.25 10.06
C PRO A 10 -10.26 -6.86 11.46
N GLU A 11 -10.14 -8.20 11.55
CA GLU A 11 -9.97 -8.90 12.82
C GLU A 11 -8.57 -9.52 12.91
N ARG A 12 -7.74 -8.96 13.80
CA ARG A 12 -6.36 -9.41 13.98
C ARG A 12 -6.26 -10.85 14.51
N LYS A 13 -7.29 -11.33 15.22
CA LYS A 13 -7.38 -12.71 15.74
C LYS A 13 -7.93 -13.70 14.73
N SER A 14 -8.18 -13.26 13.48
CA SER A 14 -8.64 -14.13 12.40
C SER A 14 -7.59 -15.18 12.01
N PHE A 15 -8.01 -16.14 11.18
CA PHE A 15 -7.10 -17.08 10.55
C PHE A 15 -5.99 -16.36 9.75
N ASN A 16 -6.34 -15.30 9.01
CA ASN A 16 -5.35 -14.48 8.29
C ASN A 16 -4.33 -13.84 9.24
N GLY A 17 -4.78 -13.30 10.37
CA GLY A 17 -3.89 -12.78 11.42
C GLY A 17 -2.97 -13.85 11.99
N GLY A 18 -3.50 -15.04 12.23
CA GLY A 18 -2.71 -16.19 12.70
C GLY A 18 -1.65 -16.64 11.69
N LEU A 19 -1.96 -16.61 10.40
CA LEU A 19 -0.98 -16.88 9.34
C LEU A 19 0.17 -15.87 9.35
N VAL A 20 -0.16 -14.58 9.52
CA VAL A 20 0.87 -13.53 9.64
C VAL A 20 1.77 -13.77 10.86
N ASP A 21 1.21 -14.09 12.03
CA ASP A 21 1.99 -14.37 13.24
C ASP A 21 2.93 -15.56 13.04
N GLY A 22 2.43 -16.62 12.40
CA GLY A 22 3.23 -17.79 12.06
C GLY A 22 4.36 -17.47 11.09
N ALA A 23 4.06 -16.68 10.04
CA ALA A 23 5.04 -16.25 9.06
C ALA A 23 6.14 -15.37 9.69
N VAL A 24 5.76 -14.40 10.52
CA VAL A 24 6.72 -13.55 11.25
C VAL A 24 7.65 -14.39 12.10
N LYS A 25 7.08 -15.31 12.91
CA LYS A 25 7.87 -16.20 13.77
C LYS A 25 8.88 -17.04 12.98
N GLN A 26 8.44 -17.62 11.88
CA GLN A 26 9.28 -18.46 11.04
C GLN A 26 10.40 -17.66 10.38
N LEU A 27 10.05 -16.56 9.71
CA LEU A 27 11.00 -15.71 8.97
C LEU A 27 12.06 -15.09 9.89
N VAL A 28 11.63 -14.58 11.06
CA VAL A 28 12.57 -14.05 12.06
C VAL A 28 13.48 -15.15 12.59
N GLY A 29 12.95 -16.34 12.83
CA GLY A 29 13.73 -17.51 13.25
C GLY A 29 14.78 -17.94 12.22
N GLU A 30 14.56 -17.66 10.95
CA GLU A 30 15.49 -17.91 9.83
C GLU A 30 16.47 -16.73 9.59
N GLY A 31 16.40 -15.67 10.40
CA GLY A 31 17.32 -14.54 10.33
C GLY A 31 16.88 -13.41 9.39
N HIS A 32 15.61 -13.38 8.96
CA HIS A 32 15.05 -12.30 8.16
C HIS A 32 14.54 -11.15 9.04
N THR A 33 14.55 -9.94 8.50
CA THR A 33 13.90 -8.78 9.13
C THR A 33 12.48 -8.66 8.56
N VAL A 34 11.46 -8.59 9.43
CA VAL A 34 10.06 -8.57 9.00
C VAL A 34 9.36 -7.32 9.51
N GLU A 35 8.67 -6.61 8.62
CA GLU A 35 7.73 -5.55 8.95
C GLU A 35 6.32 -5.98 8.55
N VAL A 36 5.34 -5.72 9.43
CA VAL A 36 3.93 -5.98 9.16
C VAL A 36 3.22 -4.64 8.97
N ASP A 37 2.65 -4.46 7.78
CA ASP A 37 1.78 -3.34 7.42
C ASP A 37 0.33 -3.80 7.59
N ASP A 38 -0.26 -3.50 8.74
CA ASP A 38 -1.66 -3.82 9.03
C ASP A 38 -2.55 -2.67 8.59
N LEU A 39 -3.13 -2.78 7.38
CA LEU A 39 -3.89 -1.69 6.76
C LEU A 39 -5.10 -1.25 7.57
N TYR A 40 -5.78 -2.15 8.27
CA TYR A 40 -6.92 -1.80 9.13
C TYR A 40 -6.47 -1.13 10.42
N ALA A 41 -5.45 -1.66 11.08
CA ALA A 41 -4.92 -1.07 12.32
C ALA A 41 -4.35 0.33 12.08
N GLU A 42 -3.69 0.54 10.95
CA GLU A 42 -3.14 1.84 10.55
C GLU A 42 -4.18 2.78 9.93
N GLN A 43 -5.42 2.32 9.76
CA GLN A 43 -6.52 3.10 9.16
C GLN A 43 -6.16 3.66 7.78
N PHE A 44 -5.54 2.85 6.95
CA PHE A 44 -5.19 3.25 5.59
C PHE A 44 -6.44 3.71 4.83
N ASP A 45 -6.40 4.90 4.22
CA ASP A 45 -7.49 5.41 3.38
C ASP A 45 -7.42 4.77 1.98
N PRO A 46 -8.36 3.89 1.63
CA PRO A 46 -8.31 3.17 0.35
C PRO A 46 -8.86 3.97 -0.84
N VAL A 47 -9.51 5.09 -0.59
CA VAL A 47 -10.24 5.80 -1.65
C VAL A 47 -9.35 6.86 -2.28
N GLU A 48 -9.05 6.70 -3.57
CA GLU A 48 -8.38 7.73 -4.36
C GLU A 48 -9.34 8.90 -4.60
N ARG A 49 -8.91 10.12 -4.26
CA ARG A 49 -9.75 11.32 -4.36
C ARG A 49 -8.94 12.60 -4.55
N ALA A 50 -9.58 13.63 -5.08
CA ALA A 50 -8.95 14.92 -5.37
C ALA A 50 -8.37 15.60 -4.12
N GLU A 51 -8.97 15.43 -2.96
CA GLU A 51 -8.55 16.04 -1.68
C GLU A 51 -7.17 15.56 -1.22
N HIS A 52 -6.68 14.43 -1.74
CA HIS A 52 -5.31 13.97 -1.50
C HIS A 52 -4.24 14.83 -2.19
N TYR A 53 -4.64 15.69 -3.13
CA TYR A 53 -3.75 16.50 -3.97
C TYR A 53 -4.10 17.99 -3.90
N PRO A 54 -4.00 18.62 -2.69
CA PRO A 54 -4.49 19.99 -2.49
C PRO A 54 -3.69 21.06 -3.23
N HIS A 55 -2.51 20.74 -3.72
CA HIS A 55 -1.61 21.65 -4.43
C HIS A 55 -1.43 21.26 -5.89
N SER A 56 -2.53 20.85 -6.54
CA SER A 56 -2.50 20.53 -7.95
C SER A 56 -2.22 21.78 -8.78
N ASP A 57 -1.09 21.79 -9.49
CA ASP A 57 -0.73 22.84 -10.45
C ASP A 57 -1.43 22.67 -11.81
N MET A 58 -2.30 21.69 -11.92
CA MET A 58 -3.00 21.40 -13.16
C MET A 58 -4.11 22.43 -13.38
N ALA A 59 -4.00 23.22 -14.43
CA ALA A 59 -4.96 24.24 -14.85
C ALA A 59 -6.29 23.64 -15.37
N SER A 60 -6.73 22.53 -14.83
CA SER A 60 -7.93 21.80 -15.22
C SER A 60 -8.87 21.67 -14.03
N ASP A 61 -10.15 21.98 -14.28
CA ASP A 61 -11.22 21.68 -13.31
C ASP A 61 -11.57 20.19 -13.23
N TYR A 62 -10.81 19.36 -13.93
CA TYR A 62 -11.04 17.93 -14.01
C TYR A 62 -9.96 17.15 -13.26
N PHE A 63 -10.37 16.32 -12.29
CA PHE A 63 -9.46 15.46 -11.54
C PHE A 63 -9.07 14.23 -12.35
N TYR A 64 -7.78 14.15 -12.72
CA TYR A 64 -7.18 12.97 -13.35
C TYR A 64 -6.24 12.29 -12.36
N PRO A 65 -6.63 11.19 -11.69
CA PRO A 65 -5.80 10.55 -10.66
C PRO A 65 -4.40 10.21 -11.13
N LEU A 66 -4.24 9.64 -12.31
CA LEU A 66 -2.94 9.22 -12.83
C LEU A 66 -1.99 10.41 -13.06
N ASN A 67 -2.53 11.51 -13.57
CA ASN A 67 -1.74 12.72 -13.80
C ASN A 67 -1.32 13.37 -12.48
N GLU A 68 -2.21 13.40 -11.49
CA GLU A 68 -1.91 13.91 -10.15
C GLU A 68 -0.86 13.06 -9.45
N GLN A 69 -0.99 11.73 -9.49
CA GLN A 69 -0.01 10.81 -8.95
C GLN A 69 1.37 11.05 -9.56
N ARG A 70 1.44 11.13 -10.88
CA ARG A 70 2.71 11.36 -11.60
C ARG A 70 3.35 12.69 -11.23
N ALA A 71 2.58 13.78 -11.26
CA ALA A 71 3.07 15.11 -10.95
C ALA A 71 3.58 15.20 -9.52
N HIS A 72 2.81 14.69 -8.54
CA HIS A 72 3.19 14.70 -7.13
C HIS A 72 4.35 13.76 -6.82
N TYR A 73 4.43 12.62 -7.50
CA TYR A 73 5.60 11.75 -7.42
C TYR A 73 6.87 12.47 -7.88
N GLN A 74 6.83 13.15 -9.04
CA GLN A 74 7.97 13.89 -9.58
C GLN A 74 8.42 15.04 -8.69
N GLN A 75 7.48 15.69 -8.00
CA GLN A 75 7.74 16.79 -7.07
C GLN A 75 8.04 16.33 -5.64
N ASN A 76 8.07 15.03 -5.37
CA ASN A 76 8.18 14.46 -4.04
C ASN A 76 7.11 14.99 -3.06
N ALA A 77 5.88 15.14 -3.55
CA ALA A 77 4.75 15.76 -2.86
C ALA A 77 3.51 14.84 -2.74
N LEU A 78 3.70 13.53 -2.84
CA LEU A 78 2.64 12.55 -2.62
C LEU A 78 2.09 12.65 -1.19
N PRO A 79 0.84 12.20 -0.93
CA PRO A 79 0.30 12.09 0.43
C PRO A 79 1.24 11.32 1.36
N GLN A 80 1.30 11.70 2.63
CA GLN A 80 2.24 11.10 3.59
C GLN A 80 2.04 9.60 3.78
N ASP A 81 0.79 9.13 3.78
CA ASP A 81 0.48 7.71 3.86
C ASP A 81 1.05 6.94 2.67
N VAL A 82 0.93 7.49 1.46
CA VAL A 82 1.51 6.90 0.25
C VAL A 82 3.05 6.93 0.29
N GLN A 83 3.64 8.02 0.74
CA GLN A 83 5.11 8.09 0.90
C GLN A 83 5.64 7.03 1.86
N ARG A 84 4.93 6.79 2.97
CA ARG A 84 5.27 5.73 3.93
C ARG A 84 5.24 4.35 3.28
N GLU A 85 4.17 4.06 2.52
CA GLU A 85 4.04 2.77 1.82
C GLU A 85 5.13 2.57 0.76
N LEU A 86 5.46 3.62 0.02
CA LEU A 86 6.55 3.56 -0.96
C LEU A 86 7.90 3.30 -0.30
N ALA A 87 8.17 3.92 0.84
CA ALA A 87 9.40 3.69 1.61
C ALA A 87 9.49 2.22 2.09
N ARG A 88 8.37 1.63 2.55
CA ARG A 88 8.28 0.22 2.92
C ARG A 88 8.57 -0.70 1.73
N LEU A 89 8.01 -0.38 0.56
CA LEU A 89 8.26 -1.14 -0.67
C LEU A 89 9.72 -1.05 -1.13
N GLU A 90 10.35 0.10 -0.97
CA GLU A 90 11.79 0.25 -1.29
C GLU A 90 12.69 -0.52 -0.34
N TRP A 91 12.31 -0.57 0.94
CA TRP A 91 13.04 -1.32 1.95
C TRP A 91 12.94 -2.83 1.76
N ALA A 92 11.82 -3.32 1.23
CA ALA A 92 11.52 -4.74 1.16
C ALA A 92 12.23 -5.45 -0.01
N ASP A 93 12.84 -6.59 0.27
CA ASP A 93 13.31 -7.55 -0.74
C ASP A 93 12.18 -8.47 -1.21
N LEU A 94 11.19 -8.72 -0.32
CA LEU A 94 10.02 -9.56 -0.56
C LEU A 94 8.78 -8.91 0.03
N VAL A 95 7.69 -8.89 -0.73
CA VAL A 95 6.37 -8.43 -0.26
C VAL A 95 5.39 -9.59 -0.27
N ILE A 96 4.74 -9.82 0.87
CA ILE A 96 3.68 -10.82 1.05
C ILE A 96 2.37 -10.09 1.28
N PHE A 97 1.36 -10.37 0.46
CA PHE A 97 -0.01 -9.88 0.67
C PHE A 97 -0.84 -10.95 1.34
N GLN A 98 -1.30 -10.70 2.58
CA GLN A 98 -2.14 -11.62 3.34
C GLN A 98 -3.54 -11.05 3.47
N PHE A 99 -4.53 -11.71 2.88
CA PHE A 99 -5.91 -11.24 2.85
C PHE A 99 -6.92 -12.37 2.63
N PRO A 100 -8.18 -12.21 3.06
CA PRO A 100 -9.25 -13.13 2.75
C PRO A 100 -9.78 -12.90 1.33
N LEU A 101 -10.26 -13.95 0.68
CA LEU A 101 -10.98 -13.82 -0.59
C LEU A 101 -12.44 -13.41 -0.31
N TRP A 102 -12.77 -12.17 -0.60
CA TRP A 102 -14.13 -11.64 -0.53
C TRP A 102 -14.65 -11.35 -1.94
N TRP A 103 -15.77 -11.96 -2.31
CA TRP A 103 -16.29 -11.84 -3.66
C TRP A 103 -15.23 -12.13 -4.75
N HIS A 104 -14.49 -13.22 -4.58
CA HIS A 104 -13.46 -13.69 -5.50
C HIS A 104 -12.30 -12.70 -5.71
N ALA A 105 -12.11 -11.77 -4.78
CA ALA A 105 -11.09 -10.74 -4.88
C ALA A 105 -10.53 -10.37 -3.49
N GLN A 106 -9.60 -9.43 -3.48
CA GLN A 106 -9.09 -8.84 -2.26
C GLN A 106 -10.12 -7.88 -1.63
N PRO A 107 -10.03 -7.64 -0.30
CA PRO A 107 -10.84 -6.62 0.37
C PRO A 107 -10.61 -5.22 -0.23
N ALA A 108 -11.63 -4.36 -0.13
CA ALA A 108 -11.58 -2.99 -0.69
C ALA A 108 -10.36 -2.18 -0.22
N ILE A 109 -9.95 -2.34 1.05
CA ILE A 109 -8.80 -1.61 1.59
C ILE A 109 -7.50 -1.97 0.86
N LEU A 110 -7.31 -3.23 0.47
CA LEU A 110 -6.13 -3.66 -0.28
C LEU A 110 -6.21 -3.22 -1.74
N LYS A 111 -7.40 -3.24 -2.36
CA LYS A 111 -7.57 -2.69 -3.71
C LYS A 111 -7.23 -1.20 -3.74
N GLY A 112 -7.69 -0.44 -2.75
CA GLY A 112 -7.35 0.97 -2.61
C GLY A 112 -5.86 1.20 -2.35
N TRP A 113 -5.20 0.30 -1.64
CA TRP A 113 -3.75 0.33 -1.49
C TRP A 113 -3.06 0.22 -2.88
N PHE A 114 -3.48 -0.73 -3.74
CA PHE A 114 -2.97 -0.80 -5.11
C PHE A 114 -3.25 0.47 -5.91
N ASP A 115 -4.46 1.00 -5.82
CA ASP A 115 -4.85 2.21 -6.55
C ASP A 115 -4.01 3.44 -6.18
N ARG A 116 -3.64 3.57 -4.91
CA ARG A 116 -2.97 4.76 -4.39
C ARG A 116 -1.44 4.63 -4.26
N VAL A 117 -0.93 3.44 -4.01
CA VAL A 117 0.50 3.22 -3.75
C VAL A 117 1.28 2.84 -5.01
N LEU A 118 0.67 2.08 -5.94
CA LEU A 118 1.28 1.79 -7.22
C LEU A 118 1.17 2.98 -8.16
N VAL A 119 1.87 4.07 -7.83
CA VAL A 119 1.73 5.35 -8.50
C VAL A 119 2.24 5.34 -9.94
N TYR A 120 1.46 5.97 -10.82
CA TYR A 120 1.83 6.16 -12.22
C TYR A 120 3.05 7.09 -12.35
N GLY A 121 3.98 6.70 -13.19
CA GLY A 121 5.24 7.43 -13.38
C GLY A 121 6.33 7.08 -12.36
N GLY A 122 5.98 6.37 -11.28
CA GLY A 122 6.89 5.89 -10.26
C GLY A 122 7.05 4.38 -10.28
N ARG A 123 5.96 3.64 -10.02
CA ARG A 123 5.99 2.17 -9.95
C ARG A 123 5.63 1.50 -11.28
N TYR A 124 4.94 2.19 -12.14
CA TYR A 124 4.68 1.74 -13.51
C TYR A 124 4.58 2.92 -14.48
N THR A 125 4.81 2.66 -15.75
CA THR A 125 4.64 3.62 -16.86
C THR A 125 3.99 2.92 -18.04
N SER A 126 3.18 3.65 -18.83
CA SER A 126 2.86 3.21 -20.18
C SER A 126 4.05 3.51 -21.09
N ARG A 127 4.60 2.51 -21.74
CA ARG A 127 5.56 2.68 -22.83
C ARG A 127 4.85 2.77 -24.16
#